data_4af2948ff912a01f203a9b2ea9d40437
#
_entry.id   4af2948ff912a01f203a9b2ea9d40437
#
_cell.length_a   1.000
_cell.length_b   1.000
_cell.length_c   1.000
_cell.angle_alpha   90.00
_cell.angle_beta   90.00
_cell.angle_gamma   90.00
#
_symmetry.space_group_name_H-M   'P 1'
#
loop_
_entity.id
_entity.type
_entity.pdbx_description
1 polymer ?
#
loop_
_entity_poly.entity_id
_entity_poly.type
_entity_poly.pdbx_seq_one_letter_code
_entity_poly.pdbx_strand_id
1 'polypeptide(L)'
;MSRIGRMPVVVPSGVDVAIDGSVVTVKGPKGTLSHTVVTPITVEKNDGVLTVTRPDDERDSRARHGLTRTLVNNMVVGVTEGYEKKLEIVGVGYRVLSKGPTQLEFQLGYSHSITFNAPEGITFTVENPTHLGVQGIDKQLVGEVAANIRKLRKPEPYKGKGVRYAGEYVQRKAGKAAK
;
A
#
# COMPACT_ATOMS: atom_id res chain seq x y z
N MET A 1 -17.29 -19.76 -6.26
CA MET A 1 -15.85 -20.08 -6.40
C MET A 1 -15.03 -18.80 -6.49
N SER A 2 -13.82 -18.72 -5.87
CA SER A 2 -12.97 -17.54 -5.99
C SER A 2 -12.22 -17.58 -7.33
N ARG A 3 -12.51 -16.68 -8.26
CA ARG A 3 -11.76 -16.55 -9.51
C ARG A 3 -10.29 -16.18 -9.25
N ILE A 4 -10.05 -15.29 -8.27
CA ILE A 4 -8.71 -14.79 -7.91
C ILE A 4 -7.86 -15.90 -7.30
N GLY A 5 -8.39 -16.69 -6.36
CA GLY A 5 -7.64 -17.74 -5.68
C GLY A 5 -7.09 -18.82 -6.63
N ARG A 6 -7.79 -19.11 -7.72
CA ARG A 6 -7.38 -20.10 -8.71
C ARG A 6 -6.32 -19.62 -9.69
N MET A 7 -6.10 -18.30 -9.77
CA MET A 7 -5.09 -17.78 -10.70
C MET A 7 -3.70 -18.09 -10.16
N PRO A 8 -2.84 -18.75 -10.94
CA PRO A 8 -1.46 -18.97 -10.53
C PRO A 8 -0.72 -17.65 -10.35
N VAL A 9 0.31 -17.65 -9.51
CA VAL A 9 1.23 -16.53 -9.36
C VAL A 9 2.53 -16.88 -10.04
N VAL A 10 2.83 -16.19 -11.13
CA VAL A 10 4.09 -16.39 -11.87
C VAL A 10 5.22 -15.73 -11.10
N VAL A 11 6.29 -16.46 -10.85
CA VAL A 11 7.52 -15.94 -10.23
C VAL A 11 8.45 -15.46 -11.36
N PRO A 12 8.72 -14.16 -11.47
CA PRO A 12 9.60 -13.64 -12.50
C PRO A 12 11.06 -14.04 -12.25
N SER A 13 11.87 -13.99 -13.29
CA SER A 13 13.31 -14.22 -13.18
C SER A 13 13.96 -13.23 -12.21
N GLY A 14 14.83 -13.71 -11.33
CA GLY A 14 15.48 -12.89 -10.28
C GLY A 14 14.70 -12.81 -8.97
N VAL A 15 13.57 -13.51 -8.85
CA VAL A 15 12.85 -13.69 -7.58
C VAL A 15 13.00 -15.12 -7.11
N ASP A 16 13.42 -15.28 -5.86
CA ASP A 16 13.44 -16.57 -5.19
C ASP A 16 12.32 -16.69 -4.17
N VAL A 17 11.68 -17.87 -4.13
CA VAL A 17 10.58 -18.14 -3.20
C VAL A 17 10.90 -19.40 -2.44
N ALA A 18 10.99 -19.28 -1.11
CA ALA A 18 11.11 -20.37 -0.15
C ALA A 18 9.77 -20.56 0.59
N ILE A 19 9.38 -21.81 0.77
CA ILE A 19 8.18 -22.19 1.52
C ILE A 19 8.67 -23.10 2.64
N ASP A 20 8.50 -22.66 3.87
CA ASP A 20 8.83 -23.42 5.08
C ASP A 20 7.56 -23.60 5.92
N GLY A 21 6.94 -24.77 5.77
CA GLY A 21 5.65 -25.06 6.38
C GLY A 21 4.58 -24.07 5.96
N SER A 22 4.16 -23.21 6.88
CA SER A 22 3.16 -22.16 6.64
C SER A 22 3.77 -20.80 6.25
N VAL A 23 5.09 -20.65 6.32
CA VAL A 23 5.76 -19.38 6.03
C VAL A 23 6.23 -19.35 4.58
N VAL A 24 5.75 -18.36 3.83
CA VAL A 24 6.21 -18.07 2.47
C VAL A 24 7.13 -16.87 2.52
N THR A 25 8.37 -17.04 2.08
CA THR A 25 9.38 -15.98 1.99
C THR A 25 9.71 -15.72 0.53
N VAL A 26 9.60 -14.47 0.12
CA VAL A 26 9.86 -14.01 -1.26
C VAL A 26 11.03 -13.04 -1.23
N LYS A 27 12.12 -13.39 -1.92
CA LYS A 27 13.33 -12.58 -2.04
C LYS A 27 13.48 -12.10 -3.48
N GLY A 28 13.67 -10.82 -3.66
CA GLY A 28 13.87 -10.20 -4.97
C GLY A 28 14.89 -9.06 -4.94
N PRO A 29 15.05 -8.34 -6.06
CA PRO A 29 16.06 -7.29 -6.21
C PRO A 29 15.88 -6.12 -5.23
N LYS A 30 14.64 -5.85 -4.79
CA LYS A 30 14.36 -4.71 -3.88
C LYS A 30 14.34 -5.10 -2.40
N GLY A 31 14.37 -6.39 -2.07
CA GLY A 31 14.38 -6.85 -0.69
C GLY A 31 13.72 -8.20 -0.50
N THR A 32 13.38 -8.50 0.75
CA THR A 32 12.75 -9.76 1.15
C THR A 32 11.49 -9.48 1.95
N LEU A 33 10.44 -10.19 1.63
CA LEU A 33 9.18 -10.18 2.38
C LEU A 33 8.82 -11.59 2.82
N SER A 34 8.18 -11.73 3.98
CA SER A 34 7.68 -12.99 4.49
C SER A 34 6.22 -12.87 4.92
N HIS A 35 5.46 -13.94 4.73
CA HIS A 35 4.06 -14.00 5.15
C HIS A 35 3.72 -15.39 5.67
N THR A 36 3.02 -15.44 6.80
CA THR A 36 2.52 -16.69 7.37
C THR A 36 1.12 -16.98 6.81
N VAL A 37 1.02 -18.05 6.06
CA VAL A 37 -0.24 -18.53 5.47
C VAL A 37 -1.10 -19.13 6.56
N VAL A 38 -2.35 -18.67 6.65
CA VAL A 38 -3.29 -19.14 7.67
C VAL A 38 -3.93 -20.45 7.22
N THR A 39 -3.87 -21.45 8.07
CA THR A 39 -4.56 -22.73 7.85
C THR A 39 -6.06 -22.50 7.60
N PRO A 40 -6.72 -23.30 6.73
CA PRO A 40 -6.26 -24.53 6.09
C PRO A 40 -5.68 -24.34 4.67
N ILE A 41 -5.24 -23.14 4.32
CA ILE A 41 -4.72 -22.84 2.99
C ILE A 41 -3.28 -23.33 2.87
N THR A 42 -2.91 -23.89 1.71
CA THR A 42 -1.54 -24.28 1.38
C THR A 42 -1.04 -23.58 0.12
N VAL A 43 0.26 -23.38 0.06
CA VAL A 43 0.94 -22.77 -1.11
C VAL A 43 1.99 -23.76 -1.59
N GLU A 44 1.99 -24.04 -2.89
CA GLU A 44 2.95 -24.92 -3.54
C GLU A 44 3.69 -24.18 -4.64
N LYS A 45 4.97 -24.52 -4.82
CA LYS A 45 5.81 -23.97 -5.88
C LYS A 45 6.10 -25.08 -6.90
N ASN A 46 5.62 -24.91 -8.13
CA ASN A 46 5.85 -25.84 -9.25
C ASN A 46 6.35 -25.04 -10.46
N ASP A 47 7.53 -25.39 -10.99
CA ASP A 47 8.10 -24.83 -12.22
C ASP A 47 8.04 -23.28 -12.34
N GLY A 48 8.40 -22.59 -11.25
CA GLY A 48 8.38 -21.12 -11.25
C GLY A 48 6.99 -20.48 -11.11
N VAL A 49 5.99 -21.27 -10.75
CA VAL A 49 4.63 -20.84 -10.52
C VAL A 49 4.20 -21.21 -9.10
N LEU A 50 3.58 -20.29 -8.39
CA LEU A 50 2.99 -20.57 -7.09
C LEU A 50 1.49 -20.83 -7.25
N THR A 51 1.03 -21.93 -6.72
CA THR A 51 -0.39 -22.31 -6.68
C THR A 51 -0.86 -22.31 -5.24
N VAL A 52 -1.97 -21.66 -4.99
CA VAL A 52 -2.62 -21.65 -3.67
C VAL A 52 -3.77 -22.64 -3.72
N THR A 53 -3.83 -23.55 -2.76
CA THR A 53 -4.87 -24.58 -2.68
C THR A 53 -5.66 -24.48 -1.38
N ARG A 54 -6.88 -25.01 -1.38
CA ARG A 54 -7.74 -25.10 -0.23
C ARG A 54 -8.37 -26.51 -0.14
N PRO A 55 -8.60 -27.04 1.05
CA PRO A 55 -9.12 -28.41 1.22
C PRO A 55 -10.61 -28.53 0.91
N ASP A 56 -11.39 -27.47 1.12
CA ASP A 56 -12.85 -27.48 1.04
C ASP A 56 -13.42 -26.18 0.41
N ASP A 57 -14.76 -26.15 0.26
CA ASP A 57 -15.52 -25.01 -0.24
C ASP A 57 -16.26 -24.24 0.86
N GLU A 58 -15.84 -24.37 2.10
CA GLU A 58 -16.39 -23.58 3.20
C GLU A 58 -16.16 -22.08 2.99
N ARG A 59 -16.98 -21.28 3.63
CA ARG A 59 -16.95 -19.82 3.50
C ARG A 59 -15.59 -19.24 3.85
N ASP A 60 -14.99 -19.69 4.95
CA ASP A 60 -13.70 -19.21 5.44
C ASP A 60 -12.55 -19.64 4.54
N SER A 61 -12.53 -20.89 4.09
CA SER A 61 -11.54 -21.41 3.15
C SER A 61 -11.57 -20.65 1.83
N ARG A 62 -12.77 -20.33 1.31
CA ARG A 62 -12.91 -19.50 0.10
C ARG A 62 -12.41 -18.09 0.27
N ALA A 63 -12.68 -17.47 1.43
CA ALA A 63 -12.21 -16.10 1.73
C ALA A 63 -10.70 -16.05 1.84
N ARG A 64 -10.11 -16.96 2.64
CA ARG A 64 -8.65 -17.05 2.85
C ARG A 64 -7.91 -17.42 1.58
N HIS A 65 -8.44 -18.29 0.73
CA HIS A 65 -7.84 -18.69 -0.54
C HIS A 65 -7.54 -17.49 -1.45
N GLY A 66 -8.54 -16.63 -1.69
CA GLY A 66 -8.36 -15.43 -2.50
C GLY A 66 -7.45 -14.39 -1.85
N LEU A 67 -7.53 -14.24 -0.52
CA LEU A 67 -6.68 -13.34 0.24
C LEU A 67 -5.21 -13.78 0.16
N THR A 68 -4.92 -15.03 0.49
CA THR A 68 -3.54 -15.57 0.47
C THR A 68 -2.90 -15.43 -0.91
N ARG A 69 -3.63 -15.81 -1.96
CA ARG A 69 -3.14 -15.64 -3.35
C ARG A 69 -2.80 -14.17 -3.63
N THR A 70 -3.64 -13.25 -3.22
CA THR A 70 -3.40 -11.82 -3.44
C THR A 70 -2.20 -11.31 -2.66
N LEU A 71 -2.03 -11.72 -1.40
CA LEU A 71 -0.88 -11.35 -0.57
C LEU A 71 0.43 -11.89 -1.16
N VAL A 72 0.48 -13.15 -1.55
CA VAL A 72 1.66 -13.75 -2.20
C VAL A 72 1.99 -13.01 -3.50
N ASN A 73 0.99 -12.73 -4.34
CA ASN A 73 1.20 -11.95 -5.56
C ASN A 73 1.72 -10.53 -5.26
N ASN A 74 1.19 -9.87 -4.23
CA ASN A 74 1.66 -8.56 -3.83
C ASN A 74 3.12 -8.59 -3.34
N MET A 75 3.54 -9.67 -2.66
CA MET A 75 4.93 -9.84 -2.26
C MET A 75 5.85 -9.96 -3.48
N VAL A 76 5.49 -10.78 -4.46
CA VAL A 76 6.27 -10.96 -5.69
C VAL A 76 6.42 -9.63 -6.43
N VAL A 77 5.34 -8.89 -6.66
CA VAL A 77 5.38 -7.57 -7.30
C VAL A 77 6.17 -6.57 -6.45
N GLY A 78 6.00 -6.59 -5.12
CA GLY A 78 6.67 -5.67 -4.22
C GLY A 78 8.20 -5.80 -4.24
N VAL A 79 8.73 -7.03 -4.25
CA VAL A 79 10.19 -7.25 -4.28
C VAL A 79 10.80 -7.04 -5.67
N THR A 80 9.99 -6.96 -6.73
CA THR A 80 10.43 -6.69 -8.11
C THR A 80 10.30 -5.21 -8.46
N GLU A 81 9.08 -4.73 -8.55
CA GLU A 81 8.75 -3.37 -8.99
C GLU A 81 8.68 -2.38 -7.82
N GLY A 82 8.24 -2.87 -6.66
CA GLY A 82 7.87 -2.05 -5.51
C GLY A 82 6.48 -1.43 -5.68
N TYR A 83 6.08 -0.70 -4.66
CA TYR A 83 4.82 0.04 -4.65
C TYR A 83 5.04 1.51 -4.39
N GLU A 84 4.26 2.34 -5.05
CA GLU A 84 4.19 3.77 -4.82
C GLU A 84 2.74 4.20 -4.64
N LYS A 85 2.48 5.07 -3.67
CA LYS A 85 1.20 5.75 -3.49
C LYS A 85 1.42 7.25 -3.50
N LYS A 86 0.92 7.93 -4.53
CA LYS A 86 1.03 9.39 -4.68
C LYS A 86 -0.10 10.10 -3.94
N LEU A 87 0.25 11.20 -3.28
CA LEU A 87 -0.64 12.08 -2.54
C LEU A 87 -0.49 13.52 -3.03
N GLU A 88 -1.59 14.27 -2.99
CA GLU A 88 -1.68 15.68 -3.34
C GLU A 88 -2.13 16.48 -2.12
N ILE A 89 -1.53 17.66 -1.95
CA ILE A 89 -1.88 18.62 -0.91
C ILE A 89 -2.58 19.79 -1.57
N VAL A 90 -3.81 20.04 -1.18
CA VAL A 90 -4.64 21.13 -1.72
C VAL A 90 -4.93 22.14 -0.62
N GLY A 91 -4.64 23.40 -0.89
CA GLY A 91 -4.91 24.51 0.02
C GLY A 91 -3.87 25.61 -0.08
N VAL A 92 -4.30 26.87 0.01
CA VAL A 92 -3.38 28.01 0.03
C VAL A 92 -2.48 27.94 1.28
N GLY A 93 -1.16 27.95 1.06
CA GLY A 93 -0.18 27.86 2.14
C GLY A 93 0.05 26.45 2.68
N TYR A 94 -0.68 25.42 2.19
CA TYR A 94 -0.42 24.04 2.56
C TYR A 94 0.75 23.50 1.78
N ARG A 95 1.69 22.87 2.48
CA ARG A 95 2.89 22.32 1.84
C ARG A 95 3.51 21.19 2.65
N VAL A 96 4.31 20.38 1.96
CA VAL A 96 5.21 19.37 2.53
C VAL A 96 6.65 19.76 2.21
N LEU A 97 7.51 19.56 3.17
CA LEU A 97 8.97 19.75 3.05
C LEU A 97 9.65 18.42 3.35
N SER A 98 10.56 18.01 2.48
CA SER A 98 11.40 16.84 2.73
C SER A 98 12.52 17.24 3.70
N LYS A 99 12.68 16.48 4.79
CA LYS A 99 13.83 16.56 5.71
C LYS A 99 14.79 15.39 5.50
N GLY A 100 14.56 14.62 4.47
CA GLY A 100 15.30 13.42 4.11
C GLY A 100 14.38 12.35 3.53
N PRO A 101 14.90 11.18 3.15
CA PRO A 101 14.10 10.13 2.52
C PRO A 101 13.10 9.48 3.47
N THR A 102 13.29 9.62 4.78
CA THR A 102 12.47 9.00 5.83
C THR A 102 11.71 10.00 6.69
N GLN A 103 11.85 11.30 6.45
CA GLN A 103 11.21 12.32 7.28
C GLN A 103 10.57 13.42 6.44
N LEU A 104 9.31 13.72 6.74
CA LEU A 104 8.53 14.81 6.13
C LEU A 104 8.08 15.80 7.20
N GLU A 105 8.05 17.08 6.84
CA GLU A 105 7.42 18.14 7.63
C GLU A 105 6.24 18.71 6.86
N PHE A 106 5.07 18.69 7.48
CA PHE A 106 3.83 19.18 6.88
C PHE A 106 3.41 20.50 7.51
N GLN A 107 3.05 21.46 6.67
CA GLN A 107 2.38 22.70 7.05
C GLN A 107 0.97 22.68 6.44
N LEU A 108 -0.03 22.36 7.25
CA LEU A 108 -1.40 22.10 6.81
C LEU A 108 -2.41 23.08 7.44
N GLY A 109 -1.98 24.31 7.74
CA GLY A 109 -2.84 25.35 8.31
C GLY A 109 -3.14 25.16 9.79
N TYR A 110 -2.30 24.43 10.50
CA TYR A 110 -2.25 24.41 11.97
C TYR A 110 -1.25 25.47 12.47
N SER A 111 -1.31 25.80 13.75
CA SER A 111 -0.37 26.75 14.38
C SER A 111 1.07 26.21 14.45
N HIS A 112 1.26 24.92 14.25
CA HIS A 112 2.55 24.22 14.27
C HIS A 112 2.71 23.33 13.03
N SER A 113 3.94 23.04 12.66
CA SER A 113 4.23 22.01 11.66
C SER A 113 4.11 20.60 12.26
N ILE A 114 3.76 19.63 11.42
CA ILE A 114 3.65 18.23 11.82
C ILE A 114 4.80 17.46 11.17
N THR A 115 5.64 16.85 12.00
CA THR A 115 6.70 15.97 11.54
C THR A 115 6.16 14.54 11.42
N PHE A 116 6.41 13.89 10.29
CA PHE A 116 6.04 12.51 10.03
C PHE A 116 7.31 11.70 9.69
N ASN A 117 7.57 10.65 10.48
CA ASN A 117 8.69 9.74 10.26
C ASN A 117 8.20 8.47 9.56
N ALA A 118 8.95 8.03 8.55
CA ALA A 118 8.69 6.76 7.88
C ALA A 118 8.99 5.59 8.82
N PRO A 119 8.16 4.56 8.85
CA PRO A 119 8.53 3.27 9.42
C PRO A 119 9.60 2.61 8.53
N GLU A 120 10.24 1.56 9.06
CA GLU A 120 11.22 0.78 8.32
C GLU A 120 10.64 0.22 7.02
N GLY A 121 11.41 0.28 5.93
CA GLY A 121 10.97 -0.19 4.61
C GLY A 121 10.15 0.81 3.79
N ILE A 122 9.92 2.04 4.30
CA ILE A 122 9.25 3.12 3.58
C ILE A 122 10.21 4.27 3.28
N THR A 123 10.12 4.79 2.08
CA THR A 123 10.80 6.02 1.65
C THR A 123 9.80 7.02 1.08
N PHE A 124 10.13 8.30 1.22
CA PHE A 124 9.32 9.38 0.70
C PHE A 124 10.02 10.06 -0.48
N THR A 125 9.24 10.41 -1.49
CA THR A 125 9.66 11.28 -2.60
C THR A 125 8.79 12.52 -2.60
N VAL A 126 9.39 13.69 -2.68
CA VAL A 126 8.69 14.96 -2.78
C VAL A 126 9.04 15.58 -4.12
N GLU A 127 8.12 15.51 -5.08
CA GLU A 127 8.28 16.08 -6.43
C GLU A 127 8.19 17.60 -6.37
N ASN A 128 7.27 18.12 -5.57
CA ASN A 128 7.09 19.54 -5.31
C ASN A 128 6.37 19.72 -3.94
N PRO A 129 6.25 20.96 -3.41
CA PRO A 129 5.65 21.18 -2.09
C PRO A 129 4.19 20.69 -1.91
N THR A 130 3.53 20.34 -3.01
CA THR A 130 2.12 19.88 -3.00
C THR A 130 1.94 18.44 -3.45
N HIS A 131 3.01 17.76 -3.90
CA HIS A 131 2.95 16.38 -4.37
C HIS A 131 4.03 15.55 -3.70
N LEU A 132 3.62 14.43 -3.14
CA LEU A 132 4.53 13.48 -2.51
C LEU A 132 4.17 12.04 -2.89
N GLY A 133 5.19 11.19 -2.94
CA GLY A 133 5.07 9.75 -3.11
C GLY A 133 5.50 9.02 -1.84
N VAL A 134 4.77 7.96 -1.52
CA VAL A 134 5.12 6.99 -0.47
C VAL A 134 5.52 5.71 -1.19
N GLN A 135 6.77 5.29 -1.01
CA GLN A 135 7.35 4.14 -1.70
C GLN A 135 7.80 3.06 -0.73
N GLY A 136 7.65 1.80 -1.13
CA GLY A 136 8.11 0.65 -0.35
C GLY A 136 7.85 -0.67 -1.08
N ILE A 137 8.37 -1.75 -0.51
CA ILE A 137 8.18 -3.11 -1.05
C ILE A 137 6.89 -3.75 -0.57
N ASP A 138 6.40 -3.37 0.62
CA ASP A 138 5.17 -3.90 1.20
C ASP A 138 3.97 -3.01 0.85
N LYS A 139 3.05 -3.54 0.04
CA LYS A 139 1.82 -2.84 -0.37
C LYS A 139 0.95 -2.41 0.80
N GLN A 140 0.86 -3.25 1.85
CA GLN A 140 0.03 -2.96 3.02
C GLN A 140 0.63 -1.77 3.78
N LEU A 141 1.92 -1.80 4.05
CA LEU A 141 2.63 -0.75 4.76
C LEU A 141 2.60 0.58 3.98
N VAL A 142 2.84 0.55 2.66
CA VAL A 142 2.71 1.74 1.79
C VAL A 142 1.31 2.32 1.87
N GLY A 143 0.28 1.48 1.81
CA GLY A 143 -1.11 1.90 1.91
C GLY A 143 -1.47 2.49 3.28
N GLU A 144 -0.99 1.89 4.35
CA GLU A 144 -1.20 2.36 5.73
C GLU A 144 -0.54 3.71 5.97
N VAL A 145 0.73 3.86 5.59
CA VAL A 145 1.47 5.12 5.73
C VAL A 145 0.80 6.23 4.93
N ALA A 146 0.42 5.96 3.68
CA ALA A 146 -0.31 6.93 2.86
C ALA A 146 -1.65 7.33 3.48
N ALA A 147 -2.39 6.39 4.06
CA ALA A 147 -3.63 6.65 4.77
C ALA A 147 -3.41 7.50 6.04
N ASN A 148 -2.33 7.24 6.78
CA ASN A 148 -1.98 8.00 7.98
C ASN A 148 -1.59 9.44 7.63
N ILE A 149 -0.82 9.66 6.56
CA ILE A 149 -0.51 11.00 6.05
C ILE A 149 -1.81 11.72 5.64
N ARG A 150 -2.71 11.05 4.92
CA ARG A 150 -4.01 11.63 4.53
C ARG A 150 -4.87 11.98 5.75
N LYS A 151 -4.78 11.24 6.86
CA LYS A 151 -5.49 11.53 8.11
C LYS A 151 -5.01 12.80 8.81
N LEU A 152 -3.77 13.27 8.57
CA LEU A 152 -3.26 14.51 9.17
C LEU A 152 -4.17 15.72 8.88
N ARG A 153 -4.67 15.79 7.65
CA ARG A 153 -5.70 16.77 7.26
C ARG A 153 -6.54 16.21 6.13
N LYS A 154 -7.66 15.56 6.45
CA LYS A 154 -8.58 15.03 5.43
C LYS A 154 -9.14 16.15 4.55
N PRO A 155 -9.42 15.90 3.26
CA PRO A 155 -10.05 16.89 2.39
C PRO A 155 -11.40 17.32 2.95
N GLU A 156 -11.61 18.62 3.05
CA GLU A 156 -12.88 19.16 3.53
C GLU A 156 -13.90 19.23 2.35
N PRO A 157 -15.22 19.16 2.64
CA PRO A 157 -16.23 18.96 1.60
C PRO A 157 -16.60 20.21 0.81
N TYR A 158 -16.10 21.41 1.15
CA TYR A 158 -16.53 22.66 0.48
C TYR A 158 -15.55 23.08 -0.61
N LYS A 159 -14.28 23.29 -0.28
CA LYS A 159 -13.22 23.69 -1.21
C LYS A 159 -12.27 22.54 -1.54
N GLY A 160 -12.36 21.42 -0.82
CA GLY A 160 -11.49 20.24 -1.00
C GLY A 160 -10.08 20.42 -0.45
N LYS A 161 -9.88 21.38 0.48
CA LYS A 161 -8.58 21.60 1.12
C LYS A 161 -8.21 20.43 2.01
N GLY A 162 -6.99 19.99 1.94
CA GLY A 162 -6.45 18.88 2.72
C GLY A 162 -5.50 18.00 1.91
N VAL A 163 -5.13 16.86 2.48
CA VAL A 163 -4.31 15.84 1.83
C VAL A 163 -5.23 14.78 1.24
N ARG A 164 -5.06 14.47 -0.05
CA ARG A 164 -5.82 13.45 -0.77
C ARG A 164 -4.89 12.55 -1.58
N TYR A 165 -5.38 11.41 -2.01
CA TYR A 165 -4.67 10.60 -2.99
C TYR A 165 -4.64 11.30 -4.36
N ALA A 166 -3.58 11.09 -5.12
CA ALA A 166 -3.53 11.60 -6.50
C ALA A 166 -4.70 11.04 -7.30
N GLY A 167 -5.45 11.96 -7.94
CA GLY A 167 -6.66 11.60 -8.68
C GLY A 167 -7.89 11.25 -7.82
N GLU A 168 -7.85 11.43 -6.50
CA GLU A 168 -9.03 11.21 -5.64
C GLU A 168 -10.11 12.26 -5.92
N TYR A 169 -11.29 11.78 -6.30
CA TYR A 169 -12.46 12.62 -6.41
C TYR A 169 -13.03 12.94 -5.02
N VAL A 170 -13.03 14.22 -4.65
CA VAL A 170 -13.62 14.70 -3.40
C VAL A 170 -15.00 15.28 -3.70
N GLN A 171 -16.05 14.61 -3.22
CA GLN A 171 -17.41 15.10 -3.36
C GLN A 171 -17.59 16.43 -2.59
N ARG A 172 -17.90 17.49 -3.31
CA ARG A 172 -18.09 18.82 -2.72
C ARG A 172 -19.57 19.06 -2.40
N LYS A 173 -19.79 19.71 -1.28
CA LYS A 173 -21.10 20.21 -0.87
C LYS A 173 -21.22 21.67 -1.27
N ALA A 174 -22.41 22.09 -1.67
CA ALA A 174 -22.71 23.52 -1.83
C ALA A 174 -22.63 24.21 -0.45
N GLY A 175 -21.98 25.36 -0.39
CA GLY A 175 -22.03 26.22 0.79
C GLY A 175 -23.44 26.78 1.01
N LYS A 176 -23.68 27.44 2.16
CA LYS A 176 -24.92 28.19 2.35
C LYS A 176 -24.99 29.26 1.26
N ALA A 177 -26.07 29.25 0.48
CA ALA A 177 -26.37 30.37 -0.40
C ALA A 177 -26.58 31.61 0.47
N ALA A 178 -25.77 32.65 0.24
CA ALA A 178 -26.10 33.95 0.80
C ALA A 178 -27.44 34.36 0.20
N LYS A 179 -28.47 34.56 1.07
CA LYS A 179 -29.71 35.25 0.67
C LYS A 179 -29.41 36.73 0.48
#